data_3c6de4083f1740377c49001f51af076f
#
_entry.id   3c6de4083f1740377c49001f51af076f
#
_cell.length_a   1.000
_cell.length_b   1.000
_cell.length_c   1.000
_cell.angle_alpha   90.00
_cell.angle_beta   90.00
_cell.angle_gamma   90.00
#
_symmetry.space_group_name_H-M   'P 1'
#
loop_
_entity.id
_entity.type
_entity.pdbx_description
1 polymer ?
#
loop_
_entity_poly.entity_id
_entity_poly.type
_entity_poly.pdbx_seq_one_letter_code
_entity_poly.pdbx_strand_id
1 'polypeptide(L)'
;MDFKSYQPDPDLLKGRVILVTGCGDGIGRAAAINYALHGATVVLHGRSINKLEIIYDEIEALGAPQPAILPLQLSSASAHDYDTLFHTLDKQFGRLDGILHNAGILGERVTLENYPAEVWDDVLNINLRAPFVLTQALLPLLKRSDSASIIFTSSGVGRDARAEWGAYSVSKFGVEALSQIFAREFADQDNIRFNCINPGGTRTAMRAKAYPSEDPKTLPTPEDIMPAYLYLMGKDSHAVTGESIDAQ
;
A
#
# COMPACT_ATOMS: atom_id res chain seq x y z
N MET A 1 -12.74 -10.11 12.01
CA MET A 1 -13.85 -9.28 11.48
C MET A 1 -14.22 -9.80 10.11
N ASP A 2 -15.49 -9.91 9.77
CA ASP A 2 -15.92 -10.26 8.42
C ASP A 2 -16.09 -8.98 7.59
N PHE A 3 -15.11 -8.70 6.72
CA PHE A 3 -15.12 -7.49 5.88
C PHE A 3 -16.18 -7.52 4.78
N LYS A 4 -16.75 -8.68 4.44
CA LYS A 4 -17.85 -8.77 3.47
C LYS A 4 -19.12 -8.09 3.96
N SER A 5 -19.29 -8.00 5.27
CA SER A 5 -20.43 -7.32 5.91
C SER A 5 -20.12 -5.87 6.32
N TYR A 6 -18.87 -5.43 6.24
CA TYR A 6 -18.48 -4.06 6.60
C TYR A 6 -18.99 -3.06 5.58
N GLN A 7 -19.74 -2.08 6.07
CA GLN A 7 -20.30 -0.98 5.27
C GLN A 7 -19.61 0.33 5.70
N PRO A 8 -18.64 0.83 4.95
CA PRO A 8 -17.97 2.08 5.27
C PRO A 8 -18.93 3.27 5.11
N ASP A 9 -18.79 4.25 5.98
CA ASP A 9 -19.46 5.55 5.84
C ASP A 9 -18.99 6.19 4.50
N PRO A 10 -19.88 6.72 3.65
CA PRO A 10 -19.49 7.43 2.42
C PRO A 10 -18.49 8.57 2.65
N ASP A 11 -18.52 9.22 3.81
CA ASP A 11 -17.60 10.29 4.22
C ASP A 11 -16.45 9.79 5.13
N LEU A 12 -16.18 8.47 5.18
CA LEU A 12 -15.20 7.85 6.10
C LEU A 12 -13.82 8.52 6.08
N LEU A 13 -13.38 8.96 4.91
CA LEU A 13 -12.04 9.52 4.67
C LEU A 13 -12.08 11.01 4.30
N LYS A 14 -13.20 11.68 4.55
CA LYS A 14 -13.41 13.09 4.19
C LYS A 14 -12.34 14.01 4.77
N GLY A 15 -11.71 14.78 3.88
CA GLY A 15 -10.68 15.74 4.24
C GLY A 15 -9.33 15.13 4.63
N ARG A 16 -9.14 13.82 4.46
CA ARG A 16 -7.87 13.12 4.68
C ARG A 16 -7.01 13.18 3.42
N VAL A 17 -5.69 13.27 3.61
CA VAL A 17 -4.68 13.18 2.56
C VAL A 17 -4.00 11.81 2.66
N ILE A 18 -4.11 10.99 1.62
CA ILE A 18 -3.65 9.60 1.64
C ILE A 18 -2.72 9.33 0.47
N LEU A 19 -1.51 8.87 0.74
CA LEU A 19 -0.55 8.43 -0.27
C LEU A 19 -0.78 6.94 -0.60
N VAL A 20 -0.97 6.62 -1.87
CA VAL A 20 -1.09 5.24 -2.36
C VAL A 20 0.08 4.92 -3.29
N THR A 21 0.96 3.99 -2.89
CA THR A 21 2.05 3.55 -3.74
C THR A 21 1.63 2.41 -4.67
N GLY A 22 2.13 2.44 -5.92
CA GLY A 22 1.78 1.42 -6.90
C GLY A 22 0.31 1.48 -7.34
N CYS A 23 -0.27 2.69 -7.40
CA CYS A 23 -1.68 2.88 -7.74
C CYS A 23 -1.97 2.74 -9.24
N GLY A 24 -0.98 2.56 -10.11
CA GLY A 24 -1.16 2.49 -11.56
C GLY A 24 -1.91 1.26 -12.07
N ASP A 25 -2.20 0.24 -11.21
CA ASP A 25 -2.89 -0.99 -11.61
C ASP A 25 -3.40 -1.76 -10.37
N GLY A 26 -4.28 -2.75 -10.59
CA GLY A 26 -4.72 -3.75 -9.62
C GLY A 26 -5.23 -3.16 -8.30
N ILE A 27 -4.76 -3.70 -7.18
CA ILE A 27 -5.21 -3.33 -5.84
C ILE A 27 -4.93 -1.86 -5.53
N GLY A 28 -3.75 -1.33 -5.92
CA GLY A 28 -3.41 0.06 -5.68
C GLY A 28 -4.32 1.04 -6.41
N ARG A 29 -4.71 0.72 -7.66
CA ARG A 29 -5.70 1.50 -8.41
C ARG A 29 -7.06 1.47 -7.74
N ALA A 30 -7.55 0.28 -7.40
CA ALA A 30 -8.84 0.14 -6.72
C ALA A 30 -8.86 0.89 -5.37
N ALA A 31 -7.79 0.80 -4.59
CA ALA A 31 -7.66 1.53 -3.33
C ALA A 31 -7.67 3.05 -3.53
N ALA A 32 -6.93 3.58 -4.52
CA ALA A 32 -6.90 5.01 -4.81
C ALA A 32 -8.28 5.55 -5.15
N ILE A 33 -9.02 4.86 -6.02
CA ILE A 33 -10.38 5.24 -6.42
C ILE A 33 -11.34 5.14 -5.23
N ASN A 34 -11.30 4.05 -4.47
CA ASN A 34 -12.20 3.87 -3.33
C ASN A 34 -11.92 4.86 -2.21
N TYR A 35 -10.66 5.20 -1.92
CA TYR A 35 -10.34 6.23 -0.94
C TYR A 35 -10.85 7.61 -1.38
N ALA A 36 -10.71 7.94 -2.66
CA ALA A 36 -11.25 9.19 -3.21
C ALA A 36 -12.78 9.24 -3.13
N LEU A 37 -13.48 8.15 -3.48
CA LEU A 37 -14.94 8.02 -3.36
C LEU A 37 -15.46 8.20 -1.92
N HIS A 38 -14.62 7.89 -0.91
CA HIS A 38 -14.94 8.11 0.50
C HIS A 38 -14.42 9.45 1.05
N GLY A 39 -14.06 10.38 0.15
CA GLY A 39 -13.77 11.79 0.48
C GLY A 39 -12.30 12.12 0.73
N ALA A 40 -11.34 11.20 0.47
CA ALA A 40 -9.92 11.49 0.60
C ALA A 40 -9.37 12.25 -0.61
N THR A 41 -8.42 13.17 -0.35
CA THR A 41 -7.49 13.63 -1.38
C THR A 41 -6.38 12.59 -1.52
N VAL A 42 -6.32 11.91 -2.67
CA VAL A 42 -5.36 10.83 -2.88
C VAL A 42 -4.11 11.33 -3.60
N VAL A 43 -2.95 11.04 -3.03
CA VAL A 43 -1.65 11.23 -3.68
C VAL A 43 -1.31 9.94 -4.44
N LEU A 44 -1.39 10.02 -5.77
CA LEU A 44 -1.18 8.91 -6.70
C LEU A 44 0.31 8.73 -6.95
N HIS A 45 0.90 7.66 -6.38
CA HIS A 45 2.31 7.37 -6.55
C HIS A 45 2.54 6.13 -7.41
N GLY A 46 3.43 6.26 -8.37
CA GLY A 46 3.86 5.17 -9.24
C GLY A 46 4.94 5.63 -10.22
N ARG A 47 5.46 4.71 -11.02
CA ARG A 47 6.55 5.00 -11.98
C ARG A 47 6.08 5.51 -13.34
N SER A 48 4.84 5.23 -13.73
CA SER A 48 4.29 5.56 -15.05
C SER A 48 3.32 6.72 -14.94
N ILE A 49 3.75 7.91 -15.35
CA ILE A 49 2.92 9.13 -15.35
C ILE A 49 1.61 8.88 -16.11
N ASN A 50 1.65 8.32 -17.31
CA ASN A 50 0.45 8.08 -18.11
C ASN A 50 -0.60 7.22 -17.39
N LYS A 51 -0.15 6.20 -16.60
CA LYS A 51 -1.09 5.40 -15.79
C LYS A 51 -1.68 6.19 -14.64
N LEU A 52 -0.91 7.09 -14.04
CA LEU A 52 -1.37 7.95 -12.96
C LEU A 52 -2.37 8.99 -13.46
N GLU A 53 -2.13 9.56 -14.64
CA GLU A 53 -3.04 10.50 -15.30
C GLU A 53 -4.40 9.87 -15.61
N ILE A 54 -4.43 8.62 -16.09
CA ILE A 54 -5.69 7.89 -16.31
C ILE A 54 -6.51 7.78 -15.01
N ILE A 55 -5.86 7.49 -13.89
CA ILE A 55 -6.54 7.35 -12.60
C ILE A 55 -6.94 8.72 -12.05
N TYR A 56 -6.12 9.72 -12.27
CA TYR A 56 -6.42 11.09 -11.94
C TYR A 56 -7.72 11.56 -12.62
N ASP A 57 -7.79 11.39 -13.95
CA ASP A 57 -8.97 11.76 -14.76
C ASP A 57 -10.22 10.96 -14.32
N GLU A 58 -10.05 9.69 -13.99
CA GLU A 58 -11.14 8.84 -13.49
C GLU A 58 -11.69 9.35 -12.15
N ILE A 59 -10.81 9.72 -11.21
CA ILE A 59 -11.21 10.26 -9.90
C ILE A 59 -11.93 11.62 -10.09
N GLU A 60 -11.43 12.49 -10.97
CA GLU A 60 -12.11 13.76 -11.28
C GLU A 60 -13.48 13.53 -11.91
N ALA A 61 -13.58 12.59 -12.85
CA ALA A 61 -14.87 12.26 -13.51
C ALA A 61 -15.91 11.71 -12.53
N LEU A 62 -15.47 11.08 -11.43
CA LEU A 62 -16.35 10.60 -10.34
C LEU A 62 -16.82 11.73 -9.41
N GLY A 63 -16.31 12.96 -9.57
CA GLY A 63 -16.63 14.10 -8.71
C GLY A 63 -16.03 13.99 -7.30
N ALA A 64 -15.04 13.14 -7.12
CA ALA A 64 -14.29 12.99 -5.86
C ALA A 64 -13.26 14.14 -5.69
N PRO A 65 -12.66 14.30 -4.48
CA PRO A 65 -11.63 15.31 -4.26
C PRO A 65 -10.47 15.17 -5.24
N GLN A 66 -10.02 16.29 -5.81
CA GLN A 66 -8.93 16.33 -6.79
C GLN A 66 -7.68 15.64 -6.28
N PRO A 67 -7.16 14.59 -6.96
CA PRO A 67 -5.97 13.89 -6.53
C PRO A 67 -4.70 14.68 -6.88
N ALA A 68 -3.56 14.22 -6.40
CA ALA A 68 -2.25 14.72 -6.79
C ALA A 68 -1.40 13.58 -7.40
N ILE A 69 -0.60 13.88 -8.42
CA ILE A 69 0.32 12.91 -9.03
C ILE A 69 1.72 13.10 -8.47
N LEU A 70 2.33 12.01 -8.01
CA LEU A 70 3.67 11.97 -7.45
C LEU A 70 4.48 10.83 -8.08
N PRO A 71 5.10 11.03 -9.25
CA PRO A 71 5.85 9.99 -9.92
C PRO A 71 7.21 9.77 -9.24
N LEU A 72 7.55 8.52 -8.90
CA LEU A 72 8.86 8.14 -8.40
C LEU A 72 9.15 6.66 -8.70
N GLN A 73 10.37 6.36 -9.13
CA GLN A 73 10.88 5.01 -9.34
C GLN A 73 11.51 4.48 -8.04
N LEU A 74 10.81 3.65 -7.29
CA LEU A 74 11.25 3.17 -5.97
C LEU A 74 12.53 2.32 -6.02
N SER A 75 12.80 1.60 -7.13
CA SER A 75 14.00 0.77 -7.26
C SER A 75 15.30 1.58 -7.28
N SER A 76 15.25 2.84 -7.72
CA SER A 76 16.43 3.72 -7.87
C SER A 76 16.33 5.00 -7.04
N ALA A 77 15.29 5.13 -6.20
CA ALA A 77 15.09 6.33 -5.39
C ALA A 77 16.23 6.55 -4.41
N SER A 78 16.83 7.72 -4.47
CA SER A 78 17.88 8.20 -3.58
C SER A 78 17.31 8.88 -2.34
N ALA A 79 18.16 9.18 -1.35
CA ALA A 79 17.76 9.97 -0.18
C ALA A 79 17.21 11.35 -0.59
N HIS A 80 17.79 11.98 -1.61
CA HIS A 80 17.34 13.27 -2.13
C HIS A 80 15.94 13.20 -2.74
N ASP A 81 15.57 12.09 -3.40
CA ASP A 81 14.22 11.93 -3.96
C ASP A 81 13.17 11.86 -2.85
N TYR A 82 13.45 11.15 -1.75
CA TYR A 82 12.55 11.10 -0.59
C TYR A 82 12.44 12.43 0.13
N ASP A 83 13.54 13.20 0.23
CA ASP A 83 13.54 14.55 0.78
C ASP A 83 12.71 15.52 -0.07
N THR A 84 12.89 15.46 -1.40
CA THR A 84 12.10 16.23 -2.36
C THR A 84 10.60 15.90 -2.25
N LEU A 85 10.28 14.62 -2.11
CA LEU A 85 8.92 14.13 -1.94
C LEU A 85 8.31 14.67 -0.62
N PHE A 86 9.05 14.61 0.49
CA PHE A 86 8.62 15.21 1.76
C PHE A 86 8.30 16.70 1.61
N HIS A 87 9.22 17.49 1.07
CA HIS A 87 9.03 18.93 0.90
C HIS A 87 7.86 19.28 -0.04
N THR A 88 7.65 18.47 -1.08
CA THR A 88 6.52 18.64 -2.00
C THR A 88 5.18 18.43 -1.25
N LEU A 89 5.07 17.35 -0.49
CA LEU A 89 3.85 17.05 0.27
C LEU A 89 3.64 18.04 1.42
N ASP A 90 4.71 18.45 2.10
CA ASP A 90 4.65 19.45 3.17
C ASP A 90 4.12 20.78 2.65
N LYS A 91 4.66 21.26 1.53
CA LYS A 91 4.23 22.52 0.90
C LYS A 91 2.79 22.48 0.43
N GLN A 92 2.34 21.33 -0.12
CA GLN A 92 1.01 21.21 -0.73
C GLN A 92 -0.09 20.93 0.30
N PHE A 93 0.19 20.10 1.30
CA PHE A 93 -0.82 19.58 2.23
C PHE A 93 -0.54 19.87 3.70
N GLY A 94 0.72 20.06 4.08
CA GLY A 94 1.15 20.31 5.46
C GLY A 94 1.04 19.10 6.40
N ARG A 95 0.30 18.07 6.04
CA ARG A 95 0.14 16.81 6.78
C ARG A 95 -0.12 15.64 5.84
N LEU A 96 -0.03 14.42 6.37
CA LEU A 96 -0.43 13.20 5.70
C LEU A 96 -1.22 12.33 6.68
N ASP A 97 -2.40 11.86 6.27
CA ASP A 97 -3.32 11.11 7.14
C ASP A 97 -3.26 9.59 6.90
N GLY A 98 -2.53 9.16 5.88
CA GLY A 98 -2.33 7.74 5.63
C GLY A 98 -1.37 7.43 4.50
N ILE A 99 -0.79 6.22 4.56
CA ILE A 99 0.01 5.64 3.49
C ILE A 99 -0.47 4.21 3.25
N LEU A 100 -0.76 3.89 2.01
CA LEU A 100 -0.88 2.50 1.56
C LEU A 100 0.40 2.13 0.79
N HIS A 101 1.26 1.33 1.42
CA HIS A 101 2.39 0.68 0.77
C HIS A 101 1.91 -0.55 -0.01
N ASN A 102 1.52 -0.32 -1.26
CA ASN A 102 1.04 -1.39 -2.14
C ASN A 102 2.01 -1.69 -3.30
N ALA A 103 2.89 -0.75 -3.64
CA ALA A 103 3.92 -0.99 -4.66
C ALA A 103 4.72 -2.25 -4.35
N GLY A 104 4.89 -3.10 -5.35
CA GLY A 104 5.66 -4.32 -5.21
C GLY A 104 5.87 -5.04 -6.54
N ILE A 105 6.88 -5.88 -6.58
CA ILE A 105 7.17 -6.79 -7.70
C ILE A 105 7.29 -8.22 -7.19
N LEU A 106 6.92 -9.17 -8.04
CA LEU A 106 6.98 -10.60 -7.71
C LEU A 106 8.41 -11.15 -7.74
N GLY A 107 9.26 -10.61 -8.62
CA GLY A 107 10.54 -11.25 -8.94
C GLY A 107 10.37 -12.53 -9.74
N GLU A 108 11.28 -13.48 -9.53
CA GLU A 108 11.29 -14.78 -10.20
C GLU A 108 10.71 -15.88 -9.30
N ARG A 109 10.08 -16.88 -9.93
CA ARG A 109 9.56 -18.10 -9.31
C ARG A 109 10.50 -19.27 -9.60
N VAL A 110 11.63 -19.32 -8.87
CA VAL A 110 12.68 -20.31 -9.00
C VAL A 110 13.24 -20.69 -7.62
N THR A 111 13.96 -21.80 -7.54
CA THR A 111 14.66 -22.22 -6.29
C THR A 111 15.70 -21.18 -5.89
N LEU A 112 16.01 -21.05 -4.60
CA LEU A 112 16.99 -20.11 -4.10
C LEU A 112 18.40 -20.35 -4.70
N GLU A 113 18.74 -21.58 -5.00
CA GLU A 113 20.00 -21.95 -5.66
C GLU A 113 20.17 -21.25 -7.03
N ASN A 114 19.07 -21.05 -7.76
CA ASN A 114 19.06 -20.46 -9.09
C ASN A 114 18.52 -19.03 -9.12
N TYR A 115 18.32 -18.40 -7.96
CA TYR A 115 17.71 -17.07 -7.91
C TYR A 115 18.72 -15.98 -8.32
N PRO A 116 18.44 -15.17 -9.35
CA PRO A 116 19.36 -14.10 -9.77
C PRO A 116 19.52 -13.02 -8.68
N ALA A 117 20.76 -12.67 -8.35
CA ALA A 117 21.05 -11.73 -7.28
C ALA A 117 20.49 -10.32 -7.55
N GLU A 118 20.56 -9.84 -8.79
CA GLU A 118 20.03 -8.54 -9.19
C GLU A 118 18.50 -8.47 -9.05
N VAL A 119 17.79 -9.57 -9.34
CA VAL A 119 16.34 -9.64 -9.15
C VAL A 119 15.99 -9.70 -7.66
N TRP A 120 16.83 -10.37 -6.86
CA TRP A 120 16.70 -10.39 -5.41
C TRP A 120 16.78 -8.98 -4.84
N ASP A 121 17.81 -8.22 -5.23
CA ASP A 121 18.03 -6.86 -4.78
C ASP A 121 16.88 -5.92 -5.19
N ASP A 122 16.39 -6.02 -6.42
CA ASP A 122 15.25 -5.25 -6.89
C ASP A 122 13.98 -5.52 -6.07
N VAL A 123 13.69 -6.80 -5.78
CA VAL A 123 12.52 -7.17 -4.97
C VAL A 123 12.65 -6.60 -3.55
N LEU A 124 13.79 -6.75 -2.89
CA LEU A 124 13.99 -6.22 -1.54
C LEU A 124 13.96 -4.69 -1.51
N ASN A 125 14.54 -4.03 -2.52
CA ASN A 125 14.52 -2.57 -2.63
C ASN A 125 13.09 -2.04 -2.76
N ILE A 126 12.28 -2.60 -3.65
CA ILE A 126 10.92 -2.10 -3.90
C ILE A 126 9.95 -2.54 -2.81
N ASN A 127 9.98 -3.82 -2.40
CA ASN A 127 8.95 -4.38 -1.53
C ASN A 127 9.20 -4.12 -0.04
N LEU A 128 10.45 -3.88 0.38
CA LEU A 128 10.81 -3.76 1.80
C LEU A 128 11.55 -2.45 2.11
N ARG A 129 12.66 -2.16 1.42
CA ARG A 129 13.45 -0.96 1.70
C ARG A 129 12.67 0.31 1.42
N ALA A 130 11.97 0.40 0.28
CA ALA A 130 11.21 1.59 -0.08
C ALA A 130 10.07 1.88 0.91
N PRO A 131 9.21 0.93 1.33
CA PRO A 131 8.25 1.15 2.40
C PRO A 131 8.86 1.69 3.70
N PHE A 132 10.01 1.16 4.12
CA PHE A 132 10.73 1.65 5.30
C PHE A 132 11.17 3.11 5.13
N VAL A 133 11.94 3.40 4.07
CA VAL A 133 12.52 4.75 3.86
C VAL A 133 11.42 5.78 3.63
N LEU A 134 10.38 5.44 2.86
CA LEU A 134 9.26 6.33 2.60
C LEU A 134 8.47 6.63 3.88
N THR A 135 8.20 5.61 4.70
CA THR A 135 7.56 5.82 6.00
C THR A 135 8.41 6.75 6.87
N GLN A 136 9.72 6.46 7.01
CA GLN A 136 10.65 7.25 7.80
C GLN A 136 10.69 8.71 7.35
N ALA A 137 10.79 8.97 6.05
CA ALA A 137 10.82 10.31 5.48
C ALA A 137 9.51 11.09 5.73
N LEU A 138 8.36 10.41 5.73
CA LEU A 138 7.04 11.03 5.87
C LEU A 138 6.51 11.04 7.32
N LEU A 139 7.20 10.43 8.28
CA LEU A 139 6.80 10.47 9.69
C LEU A 139 6.50 11.88 10.23
N PRO A 140 7.25 12.95 9.88
CA PRO A 140 6.92 14.29 10.36
C PRO A 140 5.54 14.78 9.88
N LEU A 141 5.10 14.40 8.68
CA LEU A 141 3.76 14.73 8.15
C LEU A 141 2.67 13.87 8.78
N LEU A 142 2.94 12.58 8.97
CA LEU A 142 2.01 11.64 9.61
C LEU A 142 1.72 12.01 11.06
N LYS A 143 2.73 12.48 11.81
CA LYS A 143 2.58 12.94 13.20
C LYS A 143 1.72 14.19 13.35
N ARG A 144 1.49 14.96 12.28
CA ARG A 144 0.61 16.13 12.27
C ARG A 144 -0.86 15.76 12.03
N SER A 145 -1.14 14.50 11.69
CA SER A 145 -2.51 14.01 11.57
C SER A 145 -3.11 13.74 12.93
N ASP A 146 -4.42 13.97 13.06
CA ASP A 146 -5.18 13.57 14.26
C ASP A 146 -5.37 12.03 14.31
N SER A 147 -5.23 11.32 13.19
CA SER A 147 -5.40 9.87 13.12
C SER A 147 -4.77 9.30 11.84
N ALA A 148 -3.44 9.12 11.83
CA ALA A 148 -2.73 8.53 10.69
C ALA A 148 -2.84 7.00 10.66
N SER A 149 -2.93 6.43 9.45
CA SER A 149 -2.92 4.98 9.23
C SER A 149 -1.91 4.58 8.15
N ILE A 150 -0.96 3.75 8.52
CA ILE A 150 0.04 3.20 7.61
C ILE A 150 -0.25 1.72 7.39
N ILE A 151 -0.50 1.34 6.13
CA ILE A 151 -0.85 -0.01 5.74
C ILE A 151 0.23 -0.57 4.83
N PHE A 152 0.79 -1.71 5.19
CA PHE A 152 1.74 -2.46 4.38
C PHE A 152 1.05 -3.64 3.72
N THR A 153 1.07 -3.71 2.38
CA THR A 153 0.53 -4.86 1.67
C THR A 153 1.47 -6.05 1.82
N SER A 154 1.02 -7.03 2.58
CA SER A 154 1.67 -8.31 2.82
C SER A 154 1.18 -9.39 1.83
N SER A 155 1.31 -10.64 2.22
CA SER A 155 0.88 -11.82 1.45
C SER A 155 0.84 -13.04 2.37
N GLY A 156 0.07 -14.06 2.03
CA GLY A 156 0.13 -15.35 2.72
C GLY A 156 1.54 -15.93 2.78
N VAL A 157 2.38 -15.72 1.73
CA VAL A 157 3.78 -16.15 1.73
C VAL A 157 4.72 -15.23 2.53
N GLY A 158 4.21 -14.18 3.13
CA GLY A 158 4.88 -13.36 4.15
C GLY A 158 4.66 -13.86 5.58
N ARG A 159 3.83 -14.89 5.76
CA ARG A 159 3.53 -15.55 7.04
C ARG A 159 3.87 -17.04 7.03
N ASP A 160 3.74 -17.69 5.87
CA ASP A 160 4.04 -19.09 5.63
C ASP A 160 4.87 -19.20 4.35
N ALA A 161 6.20 -19.39 4.50
CA ALA A 161 7.13 -19.41 3.38
C ALA A 161 6.93 -20.68 2.52
N ARG A 162 7.06 -20.53 1.21
CA ARG A 162 6.93 -21.63 0.26
C ARG A 162 8.12 -21.70 -0.69
N ALA A 163 8.45 -22.89 -1.14
CA ALA A 163 9.47 -23.09 -2.17
C ALA A 163 9.19 -22.22 -3.40
N GLU A 164 10.24 -21.74 -4.04
CA GLU A 164 10.22 -20.90 -5.25
C GLU A 164 9.65 -19.47 -5.07
N TRP A 165 9.38 -19.03 -3.84
CA TRP A 165 8.92 -17.66 -3.60
C TRP A 165 10.04 -16.71 -3.20
N GLY A 166 11.25 -17.18 -3.02
CA GLY A 166 12.52 -16.45 -2.86
C GLY A 166 12.41 -15.06 -2.21
N ALA A 167 12.93 -14.07 -2.90
CA ALA A 167 12.96 -12.68 -2.43
C ALA A 167 11.57 -12.10 -2.12
N TYR A 168 10.54 -12.49 -2.88
CA TYR A 168 9.18 -12.01 -2.60
C TYR A 168 8.70 -12.42 -1.20
N SER A 169 8.83 -13.71 -0.85
CA SER A 169 8.45 -14.19 0.48
C SER A 169 9.26 -13.49 1.57
N VAL A 170 10.59 -13.40 1.41
CA VAL A 170 11.47 -12.71 2.36
C VAL A 170 11.06 -11.24 2.53
N SER A 171 10.76 -10.53 1.43
CA SER A 171 10.30 -9.15 1.50
C SER A 171 8.98 -9.00 2.26
N LYS A 172 8.05 -9.96 2.09
CA LYS A 172 6.74 -9.90 2.76
C LYS A 172 6.82 -10.29 4.24
N PHE A 173 7.69 -11.22 4.64
CA PHE A 173 8.06 -11.41 6.05
C PHE A 173 8.68 -10.13 6.65
N GLY A 174 9.54 -9.47 5.87
CA GLY A 174 10.17 -8.21 6.28
C GLY A 174 9.16 -7.09 6.57
N VAL A 175 8.13 -6.91 5.73
CA VAL A 175 7.11 -5.87 5.99
C VAL A 175 6.20 -6.23 7.17
N GLU A 176 5.91 -7.50 7.41
CA GLU A 176 5.21 -7.95 8.63
C GLU A 176 5.99 -7.55 9.89
N ALA A 177 7.31 -7.83 9.90
CA ALA A 177 8.17 -7.41 11.01
C ALA A 177 8.26 -5.89 11.12
N LEU A 178 8.41 -5.17 10.00
CA LEU A 178 8.51 -3.71 9.96
C LEU A 178 7.26 -3.05 10.55
N SER A 179 6.08 -3.51 10.19
CA SER A 179 4.81 -3.02 10.73
C SER A 179 4.74 -3.18 12.26
N GLN A 180 5.12 -4.35 12.77
CA GLN A 180 5.13 -4.62 14.20
C GLN A 180 6.16 -3.77 14.96
N ILE A 181 7.34 -3.53 14.38
CA ILE A 181 8.37 -2.68 14.97
C ILE A 181 7.85 -1.25 15.10
N PHE A 182 7.34 -0.66 13.99
CA PHE A 182 6.76 0.66 14.04
C PHE A 182 5.61 0.76 15.05
N ALA A 183 4.70 -0.20 15.06
CA ALA A 183 3.56 -0.19 16.00
C ALA A 183 4.03 -0.18 17.47
N ARG A 184 5.10 -0.91 17.81
CA ARG A 184 5.67 -0.95 19.16
C ARG A 184 6.44 0.32 19.51
N GLU A 185 7.20 0.88 18.56
CA GLU A 185 7.96 2.12 18.75
C GLU A 185 7.03 3.34 18.92
N PHE A 186 5.82 3.26 18.38
CA PHE A 186 4.80 4.32 18.43
C PHE A 186 3.64 3.99 19.37
N ALA A 187 3.81 3.02 20.28
CA ALA A 187 2.75 2.55 21.19
C ALA A 187 2.18 3.65 22.12
N ASP A 188 2.99 4.68 22.43
CA ASP A 188 2.57 5.82 23.26
C ASP A 188 1.92 6.94 22.44
N GLN A 189 1.70 6.75 21.13
CA GLN A 189 1.12 7.74 20.23
C GLN A 189 -0.21 7.22 19.65
N ASP A 190 -1.32 7.62 20.24
CA ASP A 190 -2.67 7.14 19.87
C ASP A 190 -3.12 7.61 18.48
N ASN A 191 -2.42 8.58 17.88
CA ASN A 191 -2.80 9.19 16.61
C ASN A 191 -2.12 8.54 15.39
N ILE A 192 -1.34 7.46 15.55
CA ILE A 192 -0.67 6.80 14.43
C ILE A 192 -0.73 5.29 14.56
N ARG A 193 -1.11 4.61 13.49
CA ARG A 193 -1.28 3.14 13.44
C ARG A 193 -0.50 2.53 12.28
N PHE A 194 0.06 1.34 12.52
CA PHE A 194 0.81 0.58 11.53
C PHE A 194 0.28 -0.85 11.47
N ASN A 195 -0.24 -1.26 10.32
CA ASN A 195 -0.81 -2.58 10.12
C ASN A 195 -0.37 -3.21 8.81
N CYS A 196 -0.39 -4.52 8.75
CA CYS A 196 -0.28 -5.27 7.50
C CYS A 196 -1.66 -5.68 6.99
N ILE A 197 -1.78 -5.79 5.68
CA ILE A 197 -2.93 -6.39 5.02
C ILE A 197 -2.48 -7.49 4.05
N ASN A 198 -3.02 -8.70 4.20
CA ASN A 198 -2.89 -9.77 3.22
C ASN A 198 -4.11 -9.74 2.30
N PRO A 199 -3.94 -9.38 1.01
CA PRO A 199 -5.05 -9.29 0.06
C PRO A 199 -5.64 -10.66 -0.31
N GLY A 200 -4.96 -11.75 0.02
CA GLY A 200 -5.32 -13.09 -0.45
C GLY A 200 -5.12 -13.27 -1.96
N GLY A 201 -5.76 -14.27 -2.51
CA GLY A 201 -5.76 -14.52 -3.97
C GLY A 201 -6.67 -13.53 -4.69
N THR A 202 -6.14 -12.42 -5.18
CA THR A 202 -6.89 -11.35 -5.85
C THR A 202 -6.58 -11.30 -7.34
N ARG A 203 -7.59 -11.04 -8.18
CA ARG A 203 -7.50 -10.97 -9.65
C ARG A 203 -6.66 -9.78 -10.09
N THR A 204 -5.35 -9.99 -10.26
CA THR A 204 -4.38 -8.98 -10.67
C THR A 204 -3.39 -9.55 -11.69
N ALA A 205 -2.70 -8.68 -12.43
CA ALA A 205 -1.63 -9.10 -13.34
C ALA A 205 -0.48 -9.84 -12.60
N MET A 206 -0.16 -9.42 -11.36
CA MET A 206 0.83 -10.11 -10.52
C MET A 206 0.36 -11.53 -10.16
N ARG A 207 -0.91 -11.71 -9.81
CA ARG A 207 -1.47 -13.04 -9.51
C ARG A 207 -1.43 -13.96 -10.73
N ALA A 208 -1.82 -13.46 -11.90
CA ALA A 208 -1.75 -14.21 -13.15
C ALA A 208 -0.32 -14.64 -13.49
N LYS A 209 0.69 -13.77 -13.25
CA LYS A 209 2.10 -14.14 -13.40
C LYS A 209 2.53 -15.22 -12.41
N ALA A 210 2.07 -15.14 -11.15
CA ALA A 210 2.43 -16.10 -10.09
C ALA A 210 1.77 -17.48 -10.28
N TYR A 211 0.57 -17.52 -10.85
CA TYR A 211 -0.25 -18.73 -11.05
C TYR A 211 -0.86 -18.75 -12.45
N PRO A 212 -0.06 -19.04 -13.52
CA PRO A 212 -0.53 -18.96 -14.91
C PRO A 212 -1.67 -19.92 -15.27
N SER A 213 -1.82 -21.02 -14.51
CA SER A 213 -2.87 -22.04 -14.75
C SER A 213 -4.15 -21.80 -13.95
N GLU A 214 -4.20 -20.74 -13.10
CA GLU A 214 -5.37 -20.43 -12.28
C GLU A 214 -6.41 -19.65 -13.11
N ASP A 215 -7.68 -20.03 -13.04
CA ASP A 215 -8.74 -19.27 -13.69
C ASP A 215 -8.97 -17.94 -12.93
N PRO A 216 -8.67 -16.78 -13.55
CA PRO A 216 -8.85 -15.49 -12.88
C PRO A 216 -10.30 -15.20 -12.45
N LYS A 217 -11.29 -15.84 -13.07
CA LYS A 217 -12.71 -15.65 -12.77
C LYS A 217 -13.12 -16.22 -11.41
N THR A 218 -12.33 -17.16 -10.87
CA THR A 218 -12.56 -17.75 -9.55
C THR A 218 -12.08 -16.88 -8.40
N LEU A 219 -11.32 -15.81 -8.72
CA LEU A 219 -10.72 -14.92 -7.74
C LEU A 219 -11.58 -13.65 -7.57
N PRO A 220 -11.67 -13.11 -6.34
CA PRO A 220 -12.24 -11.80 -6.10
C PRO A 220 -11.46 -10.73 -6.89
N THR A 221 -12.16 -9.70 -7.30
CA THR A 221 -11.56 -8.51 -7.93
C THR A 221 -10.85 -7.66 -6.88
N PRO A 222 -10.00 -6.71 -7.29
CA PRO A 222 -9.46 -5.71 -6.37
C PRO A 222 -10.55 -4.93 -5.63
N GLU A 223 -11.67 -4.64 -6.27
CA GLU A 223 -12.81 -3.93 -5.70
C GLU A 223 -13.48 -4.72 -4.56
N ASP A 224 -13.60 -6.04 -4.71
CA ASP A 224 -14.24 -6.93 -3.73
C ASP A 224 -13.54 -6.93 -2.36
N ILE A 225 -12.25 -6.58 -2.32
CA ILE A 225 -11.45 -6.57 -1.09
C ILE A 225 -11.30 -5.17 -0.47
N MET A 226 -11.83 -4.13 -1.11
CA MET A 226 -11.70 -2.75 -0.62
C MET A 226 -12.32 -2.48 0.74
N PRO A 227 -13.37 -3.18 1.20
CA PRO A 227 -13.87 -2.98 2.54
C PRO A 227 -12.81 -3.10 3.65
N ALA A 228 -11.89 -4.07 3.56
CA ALA A 228 -10.79 -4.22 4.51
C ALA A 228 -9.79 -3.05 4.45
N TYR A 229 -9.50 -2.55 3.26
CA TYR A 229 -8.61 -1.39 3.04
C TYR A 229 -9.23 -0.10 3.58
N LEU A 230 -10.53 0.11 3.36
CA LEU A 230 -11.28 1.24 3.90
C LEU A 230 -11.35 1.19 5.43
N TYR A 231 -11.65 0.02 6.00
CA TYR A 231 -11.63 -0.17 7.45
C TYR A 231 -10.29 0.23 8.07
N LEU A 232 -9.19 -0.32 7.56
CA LEU A 232 -7.86 -0.03 8.10
C LEU A 232 -7.44 1.42 7.90
N MET A 233 -7.81 2.04 6.77
CA MET A 233 -7.48 3.44 6.50
C MET A 233 -8.35 4.41 7.29
N GLY A 234 -9.59 4.02 7.63
CA GLY A 234 -10.56 4.84 8.32
C GLY A 234 -10.41 4.89 9.84
N LYS A 235 -11.27 5.69 10.47
CA LYS A 235 -11.36 5.83 11.93
C LYS A 235 -11.87 4.58 12.65
N ASP A 236 -12.55 3.68 11.93
CA ASP A 236 -13.19 2.50 12.52
C ASP A 236 -12.17 1.47 13.02
N SER A 237 -10.91 1.58 12.58
CA SER A 237 -9.76 0.78 13.04
C SER A 237 -8.87 1.52 14.06
N HIS A 238 -9.36 2.57 14.74
CA HIS A 238 -8.54 3.40 15.63
C HIS A 238 -7.79 2.62 16.74
N ALA A 239 -8.35 1.50 17.18
CA ALA A 239 -7.74 0.62 18.19
C ALA A 239 -6.88 -0.51 17.59
N VAL A 240 -6.69 -0.55 16.26
CA VAL A 240 -5.99 -1.64 15.57
C VAL A 240 -4.62 -1.14 15.11
N THR A 241 -3.56 -1.63 15.75
CA THR A 241 -2.16 -1.35 15.38
C THR A 241 -1.29 -2.57 15.65
N GLY A 242 -0.28 -2.81 14.81
CA GLY A 242 0.61 -3.97 14.91
C GLY A 242 0.02 -5.28 14.39
N GLU A 243 -1.17 -5.21 13.82
CA GLU A 243 -1.91 -6.38 13.35
C GLU A 243 -1.64 -6.70 11.88
N SER A 244 -1.85 -7.96 11.54
CA SER A 244 -1.77 -8.46 10.16
C SER A 244 -3.13 -9.05 9.77
N ILE A 245 -3.89 -8.30 8.97
CA ILE A 245 -5.29 -8.53 8.64
C ILE A 245 -5.42 -9.25 7.29
N ASP A 246 -6.32 -10.24 7.22
CA ASP A 246 -6.73 -10.84 5.94
C ASP A 246 -7.91 -10.07 5.34
N ALA A 247 -7.82 -9.71 4.06
CA ALA A 247 -8.86 -8.96 3.36
C ALA A 247 -10.00 -9.85 2.82
N GLN A 248 -9.83 -11.18 2.90
CA GLN A 248 -10.79 -12.18 2.41
C GLN A 248 -11.19 -13.15 3.50
#